data_8e07c4bdbe7794cd2dc4309eb3d8e137
#
_entry.id   8e07c4bdbe7794cd2dc4309eb3d8e137
#
_cell.length_a   1.000
_cell.length_b   1.000
_cell.length_c   1.000
_cell.angle_alpha   90.00
_cell.angle_beta   90.00
_cell.angle_gamma   90.00
#
_symmetry.space_group_name_H-M   'P 1'
#
loop_
_entity.id
_entity.type
_entity.pdbx_description
1 polymer ?
#
loop_
_entity_poly.entity_id
_entity_poly.type
_entity_poly.pdbx_seq_one_letter_code
_entity_poly.pdbx_strand_id
1 'polypeptide(L)'
;MKQTKLMLMLIFVTSFSACKKNVPMNFDTTLQPPDAEKTPFQLKKHDDIRIDPYYWMRERENPEVIDYLERENDYFKKMTQDTESFREDLFEELKSRIKEEDNSVPYFHNDYWYITRYEKGKQYPIYTRKKDSMTAPEEILFDCNQMAEGHDYFRLVGINVSPDNTKVVYGVDTESRRKYTLHVKDLLSGQILDTNILNTSGASAWSLDNQHFFYTKKNTETLRSEWIFRHDLETPNGKDELIFHEQDETFSVWVRESKSNDYIMISSYSTLTTEQQFLDAKDPLGKFQVIQPRTRGLEYSAAQFEDNFYILHNSNDAKNYKISKAPISNPGIEQWEDLLPHRKDVLLEDFEIFKDHFVITERKNGLTSMRIQRWDGTADYFLPVEGETYSLYGAYNPSFETSKLRYGFTSLRTPSSVYEFDMETQETILLKQQEVMDQNFSPEHYVEKRIW
;
A
#
# COMPACT_ATOMS: atom_id res chain seq x y z
N MET A 1 -54.43 -20.27 59.04
CA MET A 1 -53.19 -19.59 58.73
C MET A 1 -52.15 -20.59 58.21
N LYS A 2 -52.29 -21.05 57.02
CA LYS A 2 -51.38 -21.87 56.24
C LYS A 2 -51.89 -21.76 54.81
N GLN A 3 -51.20 -21.12 53.90
CA GLN A 3 -51.33 -21.20 52.45
C GLN A 3 -50.99 -19.81 51.86
N THR A 4 -49.69 -19.52 51.77
CA THR A 4 -49.19 -18.48 50.84
C THR A 4 -47.66 -18.58 50.80
N LYS A 5 -47.15 -19.72 50.42
CA LYS A 5 -45.69 -19.89 50.12
C LYS A 5 -45.47 -21.02 49.08
N LEU A 6 -46.19 -20.98 47.98
CA LEU A 6 -45.94 -21.95 46.90
C LEU A 6 -46.29 -21.39 45.53
N MET A 7 -45.86 -20.16 45.24
CA MET A 7 -46.05 -19.56 43.90
C MET A 7 -44.98 -18.58 43.49
N LEU A 8 -43.71 -18.89 43.84
CA LEU A 8 -42.57 -18.06 43.43
C LEU A 8 -41.35 -18.92 43.04
N MET A 9 -41.59 -20.08 42.44
CA MET A 9 -40.50 -20.96 42.02
C MET A 9 -40.75 -21.65 40.66
N LEU A 10 -41.36 -20.93 39.70
CA LEU A 10 -41.61 -21.48 38.36
C LEU A 10 -41.42 -20.48 37.22
N ILE A 11 -40.57 -19.42 37.38
CA ILE A 11 -40.24 -18.49 36.31
C ILE A 11 -38.70 -18.27 36.29
N PHE A 12 -37.93 -19.35 36.20
CA PHE A 12 -36.50 -19.22 36.02
C PHE A 12 -35.86 -20.39 35.25
N VAL A 13 -36.58 -20.99 34.29
CA VAL A 13 -36.04 -22.06 33.44
C VAL A 13 -36.50 -21.91 31.99
N THR A 14 -36.47 -20.71 31.39
CA THR A 14 -36.68 -20.58 29.94
C THR A 14 -35.82 -19.52 29.28
N SER A 15 -34.56 -19.36 29.70
CA SER A 15 -33.67 -18.41 29.07
C SER A 15 -32.27 -18.95 28.83
N PHE A 16 -32.13 -20.24 28.52
CA PHE A 16 -30.85 -20.80 28.07
C PHE A 16 -31.08 -21.88 27.00
N SER A 17 -31.52 -21.48 25.84
CA SER A 17 -31.50 -22.33 24.65
C SER A 17 -31.30 -21.51 23.37
N ALA A 18 -30.31 -20.63 23.37
CA ALA A 18 -29.70 -20.10 22.18
C ALA A 18 -28.27 -20.66 22.08
N CYS A 19 -28.06 -21.92 22.38
CA CYS A 19 -26.89 -22.62 21.87
C CYS A 19 -27.15 -22.85 20.37
N LYS A 20 -26.44 -22.12 19.52
CA LYS A 20 -26.33 -22.44 18.08
C LYS A 20 -26.17 -23.96 17.97
N LYS A 21 -27.04 -24.61 17.20
CA LYS A 21 -26.84 -26.00 16.81
C LYS A 21 -25.45 -26.07 16.18
N ASN A 22 -24.53 -26.73 16.87
CA ASN A 22 -23.33 -27.20 16.18
C ASN A 22 -23.84 -28.13 15.09
N VAL A 23 -23.87 -27.67 13.85
CA VAL A 23 -24.04 -28.55 12.70
C VAL A 23 -22.77 -29.38 12.68
N PRO A 24 -22.78 -30.68 13.00
CA PRO A 24 -21.58 -31.48 12.87
C PRO A 24 -21.21 -31.45 11.39
N MET A 25 -20.01 -30.94 11.07
CA MET A 25 -19.46 -31.06 9.72
C MET A 25 -19.18 -32.55 9.49
N ASN A 26 -20.08 -33.22 8.78
CA ASN A 26 -19.89 -34.60 8.34
C ASN A 26 -19.06 -34.56 7.05
N PHE A 27 -17.72 -34.52 7.19
CA PHE A 27 -16.87 -34.77 6.04
C PHE A 27 -17.09 -36.19 5.54
N ASP A 28 -17.35 -36.33 4.24
CA ASP A 28 -17.39 -37.64 3.60
C ASP A 28 -16.00 -38.27 3.58
N THR A 29 -15.70 -39.08 4.57
CA THR A 29 -14.40 -39.75 4.71
C THR A 29 -14.16 -40.82 3.63
N THR A 30 -15.13 -41.10 2.76
CA THR A 30 -14.98 -42.01 1.63
C THR A 30 -14.39 -41.33 0.41
N LEU A 31 -14.49 -39.97 0.32
CA LEU A 31 -13.88 -39.22 -0.74
C LEU A 31 -12.35 -39.17 -0.51
N GLN A 32 -11.63 -39.47 -1.57
CA GLN A 32 -10.18 -39.38 -1.56
C GLN A 32 -9.72 -38.11 -2.33
N PRO A 33 -8.72 -37.39 -1.81
CA PRO A 33 -8.13 -36.27 -2.57
C PRO A 33 -7.49 -36.78 -3.86
N PRO A 34 -7.42 -35.97 -4.92
CA PRO A 34 -6.70 -36.34 -6.12
C PRO A 34 -5.21 -36.57 -5.83
N ASP A 35 -4.65 -37.63 -6.40
CA ASP A 35 -3.21 -37.85 -6.35
C ASP A 35 -2.53 -37.09 -7.49
N ALA A 36 -1.48 -36.33 -7.15
CA ALA A 36 -0.59 -35.72 -8.14
C ALA A 36 0.39 -36.75 -8.67
N GLU A 37 0.55 -36.81 -9.97
CA GLU A 37 1.51 -37.70 -10.61
C GLU A 37 2.96 -37.33 -10.23
N LYS A 38 3.77 -38.34 -9.89
CA LYS A 38 5.16 -38.16 -9.52
C LYS A 38 6.06 -38.36 -10.75
N THR A 39 6.47 -37.24 -11.35
CA THR A 39 7.39 -37.19 -12.47
C THR A 39 8.74 -36.62 -12.01
N PRO A 40 9.71 -37.46 -11.60
CA PRO A 40 10.98 -37.00 -11.03
C PRO A 40 11.74 -36.08 -11.97
N PHE A 41 12.03 -34.84 -11.50
CA PHE A 41 12.83 -33.86 -12.22
C PHE A 41 14.09 -33.51 -11.41
N GLN A 42 15.24 -33.52 -12.05
CA GLN A 42 16.52 -33.27 -11.41
C GLN A 42 16.87 -31.77 -11.50
N LEU A 43 16.99 -31.12 -10.35
CA LEU A 43 17.48 -29.75 -10.19
C LEU A 43 18.92 -29.80 -9.70
N LYS A 44 19.85 -29.18 -10.44
CA LYS A 44 21.25 -29.08 -10.06
C LYS A 44 21.66 -27.63 -9.90
N LYS A 45 22.18 -27.28 -8.71
CA LYS A 45 22.72 -25.95 -8.41
C LYS A 45 23.81 -26.08 -7.33
N HIS A 46 24.94 -25.38 -7.51
CA HIS A 46 26.06 -25.37 -6.57
C HIS A 46 26.55 -26.77 -6.13
N ASP A 47 26.66 -27.69 -7.05
CA ASP A 47 27.05 -29.12 -6.83
C ASP A 47 26.03 -29.90 -5.99
N ASP A 48 24.90 -29.33 -5.64
CA ASP A 48 23.78 -30.02 -5.00
C ASP A 48 22.80 -30.52 -6.08
N ILE A 49 22.27 -31.73 -5.86
CA ILE A 49 21.28 -32.34 -6.74
C ILE A 49 20.02 -32.60 -5.92
N ARG A 50 18.93 -31.94 -6.31
CA ARG A 50 17.60 -32.16 -5.74
C ARG A 50 16.71 -32.83 -6.76
N ILE A 51 15.96 -33.84 -6.35
CA ILE A 51 14.91 -34.46 -7.16
C ILE A 51 13.57 -33.92 -6.69
N ASP A 52 12.87 -33.25 -7.59
CA ASP A 52 11.51 -32.74 -7.36
C ASP A 52 10.53 -33.53 -8.22
N PRO A 53 9.66 -34.38 -7.61
CA PRO A 53 8.72 -35.18 -8.38
C PRO A 53 7.51 -34.36 -8.89
N TYR A 54 7.35 -33.13 -8.45
CA TYR A 54 6.22 -32.25 -8.78
C TYR A 54 6.65 -31.00 -9.56
N TYR A 55 7.87 -30.96 -10.07
CA TYR A 55 8.39 -29.80 -10.80
C TYR A 55 7.55 -29.40 -12.02
N TRP A 56 6.85 -30.36 -12.64
CA TRP A 56 5.92 -30.15 -13.76
C TRP A 56 4.73 -29.23 -13.41
N MET A 57 4.32 -29.14 -12.14
CA MET A 57 3.21 -28.29 -11.70
C MET A 57 3.47 -26.78 -11.90
N ARG A 58 4.70 -26.38 -12.18
CA ARG A 58 5.04 -24.99 -12.51
C ARG A 58 4.60 -24.56 -13.91
N GLU A 59 4.29 -25.51 -14.79
CA GLU A 59 3.88 -25.27 -16.17
C GLU A 59 2.40 -24.91 -16.24
N ARG A 60 2.09 -23.62 -16.11
CA ARG A 60 0.73 -23.11 -15.91
C ARG A 60 -0.25 -23.45 -17.02
N GLU A 61 0.22 -23.50 -18.27
CA GLU A 61 -0.59 -23.79 -19.47
C GLU A 61 -0.63 -25.28 -19.80
N ASN A 62 0.04 -26.12 -19.02
CA ASN A 62 0.05 -27.57 -19.24
C ASN A 62 -1.34 -28.14 -18.91
N PRO A 63 -2.02 -28.84 -19.86
CA PRO A 63 -3.32 -29.42 -19.62
C PRO A 63 -3.38 -30.38 -18.43
N GLU A 64 -2.29 -31.10 -18.12
CA GLU A 64 -2.22 -32.01 -16.97
C GLU A 64 -2.25 -31.26 -15.64
N VAL A 65 -1.62 -30.07 -15.58
CA VAL A 65 -1.70 -29.19 -14.41
C VAL A 65 -3.11 -28.66 -14.23
N ILE A 66 -3.74 -28.22 -15.31
CA ILE A 66 -5.13 -27.71 -15.28
C ILE A 66 -6.09 -28.80 -14.83
N ASP A 67 -6.00 -30.00 -15.42
CA ASP A 67 -6.83 -31.15 -15.01
C ASP A 67 -6.65 -31.50 -13.53
N TYR A 68 -5.40 -31.51 -13.05
CA TYR A 68 -5.15 -31.76 -11.62
C TYR A 68 -5.82 -30.72 -10.72
N LEU A 69 -5.70 -29.41 -11.05
CA LEU A 69 -6.31 -28.32 -10.30
C LEU A 69 -7.85 -28.38 -10.34
N GLU A 70 -8.44 -28.76 -11.48
CA GLU A 70 -9.89 -28.94 -11.60
C GLU A 70 -10.39 -30.10 -10.73
N ARG A 71 -9.67 -31.22 -10.68
CA ARG A 71 -9.99 -32.36 -9.79
C ARG A 71 -9.89 -31.97 -8.30
N GLU A 72 -8.88 -31.16 -7.93
CA GLU A 72 -8.75 -30.64 -6.56
C GLU A 72 -9.93 -29.72 -6.20
N ASN A 73 -10.33 -28.85 -7.13
CA ASN A 73 -11.49 -27.99 -6.93
C ASN A 73 -12.80 -28.79 -6.78
N ASP A 74 -12.97 -29.86 -7.56
CA ASP A 74 -14.12 -30.75 -7.46
C ASP A 74 -14.13 -31.53 -6.15
N TYR A 75 -12.98 -32.01 -5.71
CA TYR A 75 -12.83 -32.63 -4.40
C TYR A 75 -13.21 -31.64 -3.29
N PHE A 76 -12.68 -30.41 -3.32
CA PHE A 76 -13.02 -29.37 -2.35
C PHE A 76 -14.51 -29.06 -2.32
N LYS A 77 -15.16 -28.89 -3.49
CA LYS A 77 -16.61 -28.64 -3.57
C LYS A 77 -17.43 -29.77 -2.93
N LYS A 78 -17.08 -31.03 -3.22
CA LYS A 78 -17.77 -32.20 -2.62
C LYS A 78 -17.56 -32.27 -1.12
N MET A 79 -16.31 -32.07 -0.65
CA MET A 79 -15.99 -32.13 0.78
C MET A 79 -16.66 -31.01 1.59
N THR A 80 -16.92 -29.86 0.98
CA THR A 80 -17.48 -28.68 1.65
C THR A 80 -18.97 -28.44 1.33
N GLN A 81 -19.63 -29.37 0.61
CA GLN A 81 -21.02 -29.20 0.17
C GLN A 81 -21.98 -28.93 1.33
N ASP A 82 -21.81 -29.62 2.45
CA ASP A 82 -22.66 -29.44 3.63
C ASP A 82 -22.50 -28.08 4.32
N THR A 83 -21.44 -27.31 3.95
CA THR A 83 -21.20 -25.99 4.51
C THR A 83 -21.68 -24.83 3.63
N GLU A 84 -22.34 -25.14 2.50
CA GLU A 84 -22.70 -24.10 1.51
C GLU A 84 -23.62 -23.03 2.09
N SER A 85 -24.72 -23.45 2.74
CA SER A 85 -25.63 -22.50 3.40
C SER A 85 -24.93 -21.66 4.48
N PHE A 86 -24.06 -22.29 5.28
CA PHE A 86 -23.27 -21.54 6.28
C PHE A 86 -22.32 -20.53 5.63
N ARG A 87 -21.69 -20.87 4.51
CA ARG A 87 -20.81 -19.95 3.77
C ARG A 87 -21.59 -18.78 3.17
N GLU A 88 -22.77 -19.03 2.64
CA GLU A 88 -23.68 -17.99 2.13
C GLU A 88 -24.12 -17.05 3.26
N ASP A 89 -24.59 -17.59 4.38
CA ASP A 89 -24.97 -16.79 5.55
C ASP A 89 -23.81 -15.93 6.07
N LEU A 90 -22.61 -16.53 6.16
CA LEU A 90 -21.41 -15.83 6.61
C LEU A 90 -20.98 -14.75 5.60
N PHE A 91 -21.08 -15.03 4.30
CA PHE A 91 -20.78 -14.06 3.25
C PHE A 91 -21.70 -12.83 3.34
N GLU A 92 -23.02 -13.06 3.46
CA GLU A 92 -23.98 -11.95 3.59
C GLU A 92 -23.80 -11.19 4.92
N GLU A 93 -23.44 -11.88 6.02
CA GLU A 93 -23.10 -11.22 7.29
C GLU A 93 -21.87 -10.32 7.12
N LEU A 94 -20.78 -10.82 6.53
CA LEU A 94 -19.56 -10.04 6.29
C LEU A 94 -19.81 -8.85 5.35
N LYS A 95 -20.57 -9.07 4.27
CA LYS A 95 -20.94 -8.03 3.32
C LYS A 95 -21.77 -6.93 3.96
N SER A 96 -22.72 -7.30 4.83
CA SER A 96 -23.58 -6.33 5.53
C SER A 96 -22.81 -5.39 6.47
N ARG A 97 -21.57 -5.74 6.84
CA ARG A 97 -20.69 -4.92 7.68
C ARG A 97 -19.89 -3.87 6.87
N ILE A 98 -20.00 -3.91 5.54
CA ILE A 98 -19.28 -3.00 4.64
C ILE A 98 -20.26 -1.91 4.19
N LYS A 99 -19.86 -0.65 4.39
CA LYS A 99 -20.59 0.49 3.84
C LYS A 99 -20.28 0.56 2.33
N GLU A 100 -21.26 0.24 1.48
CA GLU A 100 -21.08 0.17 0.03
C GLU A 100 -20.88 1.57 -0.60
N GLU A 101 -21.63 2.58 -0.11
CA GLU A 101 -21.50 3.96 -0.59
C GLU A 101 -20.57 4.73 0.34
N ASP A 102 -19.37 4.99 -0.11
CA ASP A 102 -18.34 5.64 0.69
C ASP A 102 -17.39 6.50 -0.16
N ASN A 103 -16.78 7.50 0.48
CA ASN A 103 -15.79 8.37 -0.13
C ASN A 103 -14.49 8.34 0.67
N SER A 104 -13.36 8.45 -0.01
CA SER A 104 -12.09 8.72 0.65
C SER A 104 -12.11 10.07 1.36
N VAL A 105 -11.19 10.28 2.31
CA VAL A 105 -10.86 11.65 2.74
C VAL A 105 -10.27 12.38 1.53
N PRO A 106 -10.84 13.53 1.10
CA PRO A 106 -10.26 14.30 0.01
C PRO A 106 -8.85 14.78 0.36
N TYR A 107 -7.92 14.74 -0.60
CA TYR A 107 -6.61 15.33 -0.42
C TYR A 107 -6.33 16.39 -1.47
N PHE A 108 -5.60 17.45 -1.05
CA PHE A 108 -5.20 18.54 -1.92
C PHE A 108 -3.79 18.28 -2.43
N HIS A 109 -3.60 18.37 -3.74
CA HIS A 109 -2.31 18.27 -4.39
C HIS A 109 -2.34 19.04 -5.70
N ASN A 110 -1.35 19.87 -5.92
CA ASN A 110 -1.14 20.60 -7.17
C ASN A 110 -2.43 21.25 -7.69
N ASP A 111 -3.02 22.16 -6.89
CA ASP A 111 -4.25 22.93 -7.16
C ASP A 111 -5.56 22.12 -7.26
N TYR A 112 -5.55 20.83 -7.01
CA TYR A 112 -6.74 20.00 -7.09
C TYR A 112 -7.00 19.21 -5.79
N TRP A 113 -8.28 19.06 -5.47
CA TRP A 113 -8.78 18.11 -4.48
C TRP A 113 -9.11 16.81 -5.15
N TYR A 114 -8.47 15.73 -4.75
CA TYR A 114 -8.68 14.39 -5.27
C TYR A 114 -9.58 13.58 -4.35
N ILE A 115 -10.53 12.85 -4.94
CA ILE A 115 -11.54 12.07 -4.22
C ILE A 115 -11.67 10.71 -4.90
N THR A 116 -11.67 9.65 -4.09
CA THR A 116 -12.08 8.32 -4.53
C THR A 116 -13.45 8.04 -3.95
N ARG A 117 -14.44 7.72 -4.75
CA ARG A 117 -15.79 7.40 -4.29
C ARG A 117 -16.27 6.06 -4.80
N TYR A 118 -17.13 5.42 -4.00
CA TYR A 118 -17.81 4.18 -4.33
C TYR A 118 -19.31 4.42 -4.35
N GLU A 119 -20.01 3.84 -5.32
CA GLU A 119 -21.45 3.91 -5.48
C GLU A 119 -22.10 2.58 -5.06
N LYS A 120 -23.27 2.67 -4.44
CA LYS A 120 -24.01 1.49 -4.01
C LYS A 120 -24.30 0.54 -5.18
N GLY A 121 -23.99 -0.74 -4.97
CA GLY A 121 -24.17 -1.80 -5.99
C GLY A 121 -23.14 -1.77 -7.11
N LYS A 122 -22.10 -0.93 -7.02
CA LYS A 122 -20.97 -0.90 -7.94
C LYS A 122 -19.77 -1.59 -7.33
N GLN A 123 -18.96 -2.22 -8.18
CA GLN A 123 -17.80 -3.00 -7.73
C GLN A 123 -16.51 -2.18 -7.64
N TYR A 124 -16.36 -1.17 -8.48
CA TYR A 124 -15.13 -0.43 -8.67
C TYR A 124 -15.25 1.03 -8.25
N PRO A 125 -14.12 1.68 -7.88
CA PRO A 125 -14.11 3.09 -7.54
C PRO A 125 -14.30 3.98 -8.75
N ILE A 126 -14.71 5.23 -8.45
CA ILE A 126 -14.67 6.37 -9.38
C ILE A 126 -13.65 7.36 -8.81
N TYR A 127 -12.65 7.70 -9.61
CA TYR A 127 -11.62 8.68 -9.26
C TYR A 127 -12.00 10.04 -9.84
N THR A 128 -12.05 11.04 -8.97
CA THR A 128 -12.46 12.39 -9.35
C THR A 128 -11.51 13.43 -8.78
N ARG A 129 -11.57 14.65 -9.34
CA ARG A 129 -10.88 15.80 -8.78
C ARG A 129 -11.72 17.07 -8.89
N LYS A 130 -11.40 18.09 -8.06
CA LYS A 130 -12.03 19.41 -8.07
C LYS A 130 -10.96 20.47 -7.98
N LYS A 131 -11.01 21.48 -8.83
CA LYS A 131 -10.00 22.53 -8.88
C LYS A 131 -10.17 23.51 -7.72
N ASP A 132 -9.10 23.89 -7.05
CA ASP A 132 -8.96 24.92 -6.00
C ASP A 132 -9.86 24.70 -4.77
N SER A 133 -11.12 24.29 -4.95
CA SER A 133 -12.12 24.21 -3.87
C SER A 133 -12.97 22.95 -3.94
N MET A 134 -13.33 22.41 -2.75
CA MET A 134 -14.29 21.31 -2.64
C MET A 134 -15.70 21.66 -3.15
N THR A 135 -16.02 22.93 -3.33
CA THR A 135 -17.27 23.40 -3.92
C THR A 135 -17.22 23.55 -5.45
N ALA A 136 -16.04 23.41 -6.04
CA ALA A 136 -15.87 23.44 -7.49
C ALA A 136 -16.58 22.24 -8.17
N PRO A 137 -16.91 22.36 -9.46
CA PRO A 137 -17.43 21.24 -10.23
C PRO A 137 -16.50 20.02 -10.17
N GLU A 138 -17.09 18.84 -10.06
CA GLU A 138 -16.36 17.58 -10.08
C GLU A 138 -15.96 17.21 -11.51
N GLU A 139 -14.68 16.87 -11.69
CA GLU A 139 -14.11 16.29 -12.89
C GLU A 139 -13.87 14.80 -12.64
N ILE A 140 -14.49 13.92 -13.46
CA ILE A 140 -14.25 12.48 -13.38
C ILE A 140 -12.97 12.17 -14.15
N LEU A 141 -11.94 11.71 -13.44
CA LEU A 141 -10.71 11.21 -14.05
C LEU A 141 -10.94 9.81 -14.66
N PHE A 142 -11.49 8.90 -13.84
CA PHE A 142 -11.76 7.52 -14.23
C PHE A 142 -13.00 6.97 -13.53
N ASP A 143 -13.95 6.47 -14.30
CA ASP A 143 -15.02 5.59 -13.82
C ASP A 143 -14.59 4.14 -14.08
N CYS A 144 -14.04 3.48 -13.05
CA CYS A 144 -13.56 2.12 -13.19
C CYS A 144 -14.69 1.10 -13.45
N ASN A 145 -15.95 1.43 -13.15
CA ASN A 145 -17.07 0.55 -13.46
C ASN A 145 -17.34 0.53 -14.96
N GLN A 146 -17.27 1.69 -15.64
CA GLN A 146 -17.37 1.75 -17.10
C GLN A 146 -16.18 1.11 -17.79
N MET A 147 -14.96 1.35 -17.25
CA MET A 147 -13.73 0.78 -17.80
C MET A 147 -13.64 -0.75 -17.67
N ALA A 148 -14.31 -1.33 -16.67
CA ALA A 148 -14.35 -2.77 -16.43
C ALA A 148 -15.33 -3.51 -17.35
N GLU A 149 -16.19 -2.83 -18.08
CA GLU A 149 -17.17 -3.48 -18.96
C GLU A 149 -16.49 -4.37 -20.00
N GLY A 150 -16.92 -5.63 -20.09
CA GLY A 150 -16.37 -6.62 -21.03
C GLY A 150 -15.08 -7.33 -20.52
N HIS A 151 -14.66 -7.09 -19.29
CA HIS A 151 -13.52 -7.77 -18.66
C HIS A 151 -13.98 -8.60 -17.46
N ASP A 152 -13.48 -9.84 -17.34
CA ASP A 152 -13.70 -10.70 -16.17
C ASP A 152 -12.96 -10.19 -14.93
N TYR A 153 -11.89 -9.45 -15.13
CA TYR A 153 -11.11 -8.78 -14.10
C TYR A 153 -10.68 -7.39 -14.57
N PHE A 154 -10.70 -6.44 -13.66
CA PHE A 154 -10.23 -5.08 -13.94
C PHE A 154 -9.54 -4.49 -12.71
N ARG A 155 -8.41 -3.84 -12.91
CA ARG A 155 -7.73 -3.06 -11.88
C ARG A 155 -7.01 -1.88 -12.50
N LEU A 156 -7.27 -0.69 -11.95
CA LEU A 156 -6.57 0.54 -12.27
C LEU A 156 -5.68 0.94 -11.10
N VAL A 157 -4.43 1.32 -11.40
CA VAL A 157 -3.42 1.73 -10.42
C VAL A 157 -2.55 2.86 -10.95
N GLY A 158 -1.75 3.48 -10.08
CA GLY A 158 -0.68 4.40 -10.48
C GLY A 158 -1.18 5.66 -11.18
N ILE A 159 -2.35 6.19 -10.76
CA ILE A 159 -2.84 7.47 -11.26
C ILE A 159 -1.81 8.54 -10.90
N ASN A 160 -1.10 9.04 -11.88
CA ASN A 160 -0.08 10.07 -11.70
C ASN A 160 -0.29 11.21 -12.69
N VAL A 161 -0.72 12.36 -12.18
CA VAL A 161 -1.04 13.55 -12.97
C VAL A 161 0.25 14.34 -13.21
N SER A 162 0.44 14.83 -14.44
CA SER A 162 1.60 15.66 -14.80
C SER A 162 1.67 16.95 -13.97
N PRO A 163 2.86 17.51 -13.74
CA PRO A 163 3.03 18.75 -12.97
C PRO A 163 2.17 19.92 -13.45
N ASP A 164 1.88 20.02 -14.75
CA ASP A 164 1.01 21.05 -15.35
C ASP A 164 -0.49 20.72 -15.29
N ASN A 165 -0.89 19.58 -14.69
CA ASN A 165 -2.26 19.09 -14.58
C ASN A 165 -2.97 18.77 -15.92
N THR A 166 -2.24 18.68 -17.05
CA THR A 166 -2.84 18.47 -18.37
C THR A 166 -2.91 17.00 -18.79
N LYS A 167 -2.10 16.14 -18.20
CA LYS A 167 -2.02 14.71 -18.55
C LYS A 167 -2.04 13.83 -17.31
N VAL A 168 -2.38 12.56 -17.49
CA VAL A 168 -2.31 11.54 -16.43
C VAL A 168 -1.78 10.23 -16.99
N VAL A 169 -0.75 9.67 -16.34
CA VAL A 169 -0.32 8.28 -16.54
C VAL A 169 -1.10 7.40 -15.60
N TYR A 170 -1.54 6.24 -16.08
CA TYR A 170 -2.22 5.24 -15.26
C TYR A 170 -1.98 3.83 -15.79
N GLY A 171 -2.04 2.83 -14.92
CA GLY A 171 -1.83 1.43 -15.26
C GLY A 171 -3.10 0.61 -15.18
N VAL A 172 -3.37 -0.24 -16.17
CA VAL A 172 -4.51 -1.15 -16.22
C VAL A 172 -4.06 -2.60 -16.28
N ASP A 173 -4.67 -3.47 -15.46
CA ASP A 173 -4.54 -4.93 -15.51
C ASP A 173 -5.93 -5.55 -15.68
N THR A 174 -6.12 -6.31 -16.77
CA THR A 174 -7.36 -7.05 -17.06
C THR A 174 -7.19 -8.56 -16.99
N GLU A 175 -6.00 -9.04 -16.55
CA GLU A 175 -5.64 -10.47 -16.50
C GLU A 175 -5.50 -11.00 -15.06
N SER A 176 -5.60 -10.14 -14.04
CA SER A 176 -5.32 -10.48 -12.62
C SER A 176 -3.89 -10.95 -12.38
N ARG A 177 -2.94 -10.45 -13.16
CA ARG A 177 -1.52 -10.86 -13.11
C ARG A 177 -0.59 -9.80 -12.54
N ARG A 178 -1.11 -8.63 -12.17
CA ARG A 178 -0.31 -7.47 -11.74
C ARG A 178 0.76 -7.08 -12.79
N LYS A 179 0.46 -7.33 -14.06
CA LYS A 179 1.16 -6.82 -15.22
C LYS A 179 0.32 -5.69 -15.79
N TYR A 180 0.71 -4.48 -15.49
CA TYR A 180 -0.08 -3.33 -15.91
C TYR A 180 0.39 -2.83 -17.26
N THR A 181 -0.57 -2.46 -18.10
CA THR A 181 -0.33 -1.64 -19.28
C THR A 181 -0.47 -0.19 -18.88
N LEU A 182 0.59 0.62 -19.07
CA LEU A 182 0.50 2.06 -18.86
C LEU A 182 -0.12 2.73 -20.09
N HIS A 183 -0.98 3.69 -19.79
CA HIS A 183 -1.61 4.59 -20.71
C HIS A 183 -1.40 6.03 -20.29
N VAL A 184 -1.44 6.96 -21.25
CA VAL A 184 -1.47 8.39 -20.97
C VAL A 184 -2.79 8.96 -21.50
N LYS A 185 -3.49 9.71 -20.65
CA LYS A 185 -4.72 10.42 -21.02
C LYS A 185 -4.46 11.92 -20.97
N ASP A 186 -4.81 12.62 -22.03
CA ASP A 186 -4.89 14.06 -22.05
C ASP A 186 -6.17 14.50 -21.31
N LEU A 187 -6.03 15.28 -20.26
CA LEU A 187 -7.14 15.66 -19.37
C LEU A 187 -8.00 16.79 -19.95
N LEU A 188 -7.48 17.56 -20.91
CA LEU A 188 -8.24 18.65 -21.54
C LEU A 188 -9.19 18.12 -22.61
N SER A 189 -8.72 17.21 -23.45
CA SER A 189 -9.53 16.59 -24.51
C SER A 189 -10.24 15.31 -24.08
N GLY A 190 -9.77 14.66 -23.01
CA GLY A 190 -10.22 13.34 -22.58
C GLY A 190 -9.68 12.18 -23.43
N GLN A 191 -8.85 12.46 -24.43
CA GLN A 191 -8.31 11.43 -25.32
C GLN A 191 -7.20 10.63 -24.67
N ILE A 192 -7.19 9.31 -24.92
CA ILE A 192 -6.05 8.46 -24.58
C ILE A 192 -5.01 8.67 -25.69
N LEU A 193 -3.80 9.06 -25.31
CA LEU A 193 -2.69 9.17 -26.23
C LEU A 193 -2.24 7.77 -26.67
N ASP A 194 -1.58 7.68 -27.82
CA ASP A 194 -1.12 6.38 -28.36
C ASP A 194 0.06 5.84 -27.53
N THR A 195 -0.22 5.45 -26.27
CA THR A 195 0.71 4.83 -25.35
C THR A 195 0.14 3.49 -24.88
N ASN A 196 0.87 2.41 -25.13
CA ASN A 196 0.55 1.06 -24.67
C ASN A 196 1.83 0.41 -24.17
N ILE A 197 2.29 0.82 -22.98
CA ILE A 197 3.53 0.32 -22.40
C ILE A 197 3.22 -0.91 -21.56
N LEU A 198 3.55 -2.08 -22.09
CA LEU A 198 3.20 -3.39 -21.52
C LEU A 198 4.15 -3.82 -20.39
N ASN A 199 3.64 -4.70 -19.52
CA ASN A 199 4.39 -5.43 -18.49
C ASN A 199 5.06 -4.50 -17.47
N THR A 200 4.36 -3.48 -17.03
CA THR A 200 4.85 -2.53 -16.03
C THR A 200 4.37 -2.88 -14.61
N SER A 201 4.93 -2.17 -13.63
CA SER A 201 4.43 -2.21 -12.24
C SER A 201 3.14 -1.39 -12.05
N GLY A 202 2.79 -0.55 -13.02
CA GLY A 202 1.72 0.44 -12.93
C GLY A 202 2.16 1.78 -12.32
N ALA A 203 3.36 1.88 -11.76
CA ALA A 203 3.90 3.13 -11.21
C ALA A 203 4.70 3.90 -12.25
N SER A 204 4.64 5.23 -12.16
CA SER A 204 5.41 6.16 -12.98
C SER A 204 5.89 7.34 -12.14
N ALA A 205 6.83 8.13 -12.67
CA ALA A 205 7.33 9.36 -12.09
C ALA A 205 7.53 10.41 -13.20
N TRP A 206 6.81 11.54 -13.10
CA TRP A 206 6.92 12.63 -14.07
C TRP A 206 8.16 13.47 -13.84
N SER A 207 8.80 13.89 -14.93
CA SER A 207 9.73 15.02 -14.91
C SER A 207 8.98 16.35 -14.95
N LEU A 208 9.64 17.43 -14.54
CA LEU A 208 9.02 18.76 -14.49
C LEU A 208 8.82 19.41 -15.86
N ASP A 209 9.31 18.80 -16.94
CA ASP A 209 9.08 19.27 -18.31
C ASP A 209 7.71 18.86 -18.88
N ASN A 210 6.93 18.02 -18.17
CA ASN A 210 5.63 17.50 -18.60
C ASN A 210 5.65 16.69 -19.93
N GLN A 211 6.87 16.30 -20.35
CA GLN A 211 7.13 15.61 -21.61
C GLN A 211 7.67 14.20 -21.36
N HIS A 212 8.47 14.03 -20.31
CA HIS A 212 9.06 12.75 -19.98
C HIS A 212 8.47 12.20 -18.68
N PHE A 213 8.34 10.88 -18.62
CA PHE A 213 8.12 10.16 -17.36
C PHE A 213 8.93 8.87 -17.31
N PHE A 214 9.25 8.47 -16.10
CA PHE A 214 9.96 7.22 -15.82
C PHE A 214 8.99 6.17 -15.32
N TYR A 215 9.23 4.92 -15.64
CA TYR A 215 8.37 3.82 -15.19
C TYR A 215 9.16 2.53 -14.96
N THR A 216 8.57 1.63 -14.17
CA THR A 216 9.15 0.34 -13.83
C THR A 216 8.55 -0.76 -14.69
N LYS A 217 9.39 -1.54 -15.34
CA LYS A 217 9.00 -2.72 -16.13
C LYS A 217 9.32 -4.01 -15.41
N LYS A 218 8.47 -5.02 -15.59
CA LYS A 218 8.54 -6.33 -14.93
C LYS A 218 9.01 -7.43 -15.85
N ASN A 219 9.71 -8.38 -15.28
CA ASN A 219 9.93 -9.69 -15.92
C ASN A 219 8.58 -10.43 -16.03
N THR A 220 8.29 -10.95 -17.21
CA THR A 220 6.99 -11.58 -17.49
C THR A 220 6.84 -12.98 -16.88
N GLU A 221 7.94 -13.64 -16.53
CA GLU A 221 7.94 -14.96 -15.90
C GLU A 221 7.93 -14.88 -14.38
N THR A 222 8.88 -14.11 -13.82
CA THR A 222 9.07 -13.98 -12.37
C THR A 222 8.19 -12.91 -11.74
N LEU A 223 7.66 -11.98 -12.53
CA LEU A 223 6.95 -10.76 -12.13
C LEU A 223 7.81 -9.79 -11.30
N ARG A 224 9.13 -10.00 -11.24
CA ARG A 224 10.07 -9.10 -10.59
C ARG A 224 10.14 -7.78 -11.33
N SER A 225 10.12 -6.67 -10.62
CA SER A 225 10.41 -5.34 -11.15
C SER A 225 11.92 -5.18 -11.26
N GLU A 226 12.46 -5.10 -12.49
CA GLU A 226 13.90 -5.14 -12.71
C GLU A 226 14.43 -4.09 -13.68
N TRP A 227 13.56 -3.35 -14.40
CA TRP A 227 13.99 -2.31 -15.31
C TRP A 227 13.31 -0.98 -15.03
N ILE A 228 14.05 0.12 -15.16
CA ILE A 228 13.52 1.47 -15.22
C ILE A 228 13.74 1.99 -16.63
N PHE A 229 12.67 2.48 -17.24
CA PHE A 229 12.67 3.12 -18.55
C PHE A 229 12.25 4.56 -18.43
N ARG A 230 12.67 5.38 -19.39
CA ARG A 230 12.15 6.72 -19.63
C ARG A 230 11.32 6.70 -20.91
N HIS A 231 10.11 7.21 -20.83
CA HIS A 231 9.23 7.48 -21.96
C HIS A 231 9.24 8.95 -22.29
N ASP A 232 9.32 9.27 -23.58
CA ASP A 232 9.12 10.60 -24.14
C ASP A 232 7.81 10.59 -24.94
N LEU A 233 6.87 11.48 -24.62
CA LEU A 233 5.56 11.55 -25.24
C LEU A 233 5.59 11.81 -26.77
N GLU A 234 6.69 12.34 -27.29
CA GLU A 234 6.90 12.52 -28.75
C GLU A 234 7.46 11.28 -29.43
N THR A 235 7.88 10.28 -28.63
CA THR A 235 8.50 9.05 -29.16
C THR A 235 7.47 7.95 -29.32
N PRO A 236 7.43 7.25 -30.49
CA PRO A 236 6.53 6.11 -30.70
C PRO A 236 6.77 4.99 -29.67
N ASN A 237 5.72 4.31 -29.26
CA ASN A 237 5.76 3.17 -28.36
C ASN A 237 6.85 2.14 -28.75
N GLY A 238 7.53 1.60 -27.74
CA GLY A 238 8.56 0.57 -27.90
C GLY A 238 9.96 1.11 -28.21
N LYS A 239 10.15 2.44 -28.21
CA LYS A 239 11.47 3.10 -28.36
C LYS A 239 11.94 3.78 -27.06
N ASP A 240 11.36 3.41 -25.94
CA ASP A 240 11.70 3.97 -24.64
C ASP A 240 13.15 3.64 -24.27
N GLU A 241 13.81 4.59 -23.64
CA GLU A 241 15.22 4.42 -23.25
C GLU A 241 15.30 3.63 -21.93
N LEU A 242 16.13 2.57 -21.95
CA LEU A 242 16.49 1.84 -20.74
C LEU A 242 17.45 2.69 -19.88
N ILE A 243 17.00 3.09 -18.72
CA ILE A 243 17.76 3.92 -17.77
C ILE A 243 18.53 3.07 -16.77
N PHE A 244 17.88 2.05 -16.23
CA PHE A 244 18.48 1.19 -15.22
C PHE A 244 17.99 -0.28 -15.35
N HIS A 245 18.92 -1.21 -15.19
CA HIS A 245 18.63 -2.65 -15.13
C HIS A 245 19.22 -3.26 -13.88
N GLU A 246 18.37 -3.77 -13.01
CA GLU A 246 18.75 -4.52 -11.83
C GLU A 246 19.07 -5.98 -12.21
N GLN A 247 20.35 -6.30 -12.28
CA GLN A 247 20.80 -7.63 -12.69
C GLN A 247 20.81 -8.65 -11.56
N ASP A 248 20.86 -8.20 -10.31
CA ASP A 248 20.80 -9.09 -9.14
C ASP A 248 19.36 -9.53 -8.89
N GLU A 249 19.07 -10.81 -9.12
CA GLU A 249 17.72 -11.39 -8.96
C GLU A 249 17.17 -11.29 -7.54
N THR A 250 18.00 -11.00 -6.54
CA THR A 250 17.57 -10.80 -5.15
C THR A 250 17.01 -9.40 -4.89
N PHE A 251 17.19 -8.45 -5.82
CA PHE A 251 16.69 -7.09 -5.74
C PHE A 251 15.48 -6.87 -6.64
N SER A 252 14.63 -5.94 -6.25
CA SER A 252 13.58 -5.34 -7.07
C SER A 252 13.77 -3.83 -7.10
N VAL A 253 13.26 -3.19 -8.17
CA VAL A 253 13.38 -1.74 -8.35
C VAL A 253 12.03 -1.06 -8.48
N TRP A 254 11.97 0.19 -8.08
CA TRP A 254 10.87 1.11 -8.40
C TRP A 254 11.38 2.51 -8.64
N VAL A 255 10.55 3.33 -9.29
CA VAL A 255 10.78 4.75 -9.51
C VAL A 255 9.67 5.58 -8.87
N ARG A 256 10.01 6.76 -8.33
CA ARG A 256 9.07 7.73 -7.76
C ARG A 256 9.61 9.15 -7.86
N GLU A 257 8.76 10.13 -7.71
CA GLU A 257 9.14 11.50 -7.43
C GLU A 257 9.57 11.66 -5.95
N SER A 258 10.45 12.63 -5.67
CA SER A 258 10.61 13.13 -4.30
C SER A 258 9.35 13.90 -3.88
N LYS A 259 9.12 14.08 -2.57
CA LYS A 259 7.96 14.82 -2.06
C LYS A 259 7.97 16.29 -2.48
N SER A 260 9.15 16.87 -2.69
CA SER A 260 9.31 18.23 -3.24
C SER A 260 9.08 18.32 -4.75
N ASN A 261 9.01 17.18 -5.45
CA ASN A 261 9.03 17.02 -6.90
C ASN A 261 10.34 17.48 -7.60
N ASP A 262 11.38 17.84 -6.83
CA ASP A 262 12.65 18.30 -7.42
C ASP A 262 13.47 17.15 -8.03
N TYR A 263 13.24 15.91 -7.57
CA TYR A 263 14.03 14.74 -7.98
C TYR A 263 13.17 13.54 -8.36
N ILE A 264 13.67 12.81 -9.36
CA ILE A 264 13.23 11.44 -9.68
C ILE A 264 14.14 10.47 -8.92
N MET A 265 13.56 9.55 -8.18
CA MET A 265 14.27 8.60 -7.31
C MET A 265 14.11 7.18 -7.83
N ILE A 266 15.21 6.45 -8.00
CA ILE A 266 15.20 4.99 -8.20
C ILE A 266 15.58 4.33 -6.88
N SER A 267 14.84 3.32 -6.46
CA SER A 267 15.17 2.50 -5.29
C SER A 267 15.31 1.04 -5.70
N SER A 268 16.49 0.46 -5.44
CA SER A 268 16.74 -0.98 -5.50
C SER A 268 16.76 -1.55 -4.09
N TYR A 269 15.99 -2.59 -3.84
CA TYR A 269 15.86 -3.17 -2.50
C TYR A 269 15.80 -4.70 -2.54
N SER A 270 16.41 -5.29 -1.54
CA SER A 270 16.31 -6.70 -1.18
C SER A 270 15.85 -6.82 0.28
N THR A 271 15.86 -8.02 0.85
CA THR A 271 15.42 -8.23 2.24
C THR A 271 16.23 -7.43 3.27
N LEU A 272 17.53 -7.22 3.04
CA LEU A 272 18.44 -6.62 4.02
C LEU A 272 19.35 -5.53 3.43
N THR A 273 19.09 -5.08 2.22
CA THR A 273 19.99 -4.13 1.56
C THR A 273 19.20 -3.22 0.62
N THR A 274 19.50 -1.94 0.67
CA THR A 274 18.94 -0.93 -0.23
C THR A 274 20.03 -0.15 -0.95
N GLU A 275 19.69 0.36 -2.13
CA GLU A 275 20.44 1.35 -2.88
C GLU A 275 19.47 2.35 -3.49
N GLN A 276 19.75 3.63 -3.37
CA GLN A 276 18.92 4.66 -3.99
C GLN A 276 19.76 5.55 -4.91
N GLN A 277 19.11 5.96 -5.99
CA GLN A 277 19.68 6.89 -6.98
C GLN A 277 18.69 8.02 -7.19
N PHE A 278 19.19 9.18 -7.63
CA PHE A 278 18.40 10.37 -7.88
C PHE A 278 18.81 11.06 -9.17
N LEU A 279 17.87 11.77 -9.75
CA LEU A 279 18.03 12.61 -10.95
C LEU A 279 17.27 13.92 -10.72
N ASP A 280 17.83 15.06 -11.11
CA ASP A 280 17.11 16.34 -11.14
C ASP A 280 15.89 16.22 -12.07
N ALA A 281 14.70 16.46 -11.54
CA ALA A 281 13.45 16.35 -12.29
C ALA A 281 13.32 17.40 -13.41
N LYS A 282 14.15 18.46 -13.40
CA LYS A 282 14.25 19.46 -14.46
C LYS A 282 15.13 19.02 -15.63
N ASP A 283 15.99 18.03 -15.42
CA ASP A 283 16.88 17.47 -16.44
C ASP A 283 16.63 15.98 -16.66
N PRO A 284 15.50 15.60 -17.28
CA PRO A 284 15.14 14.19 -17.47
C PRO A 284 16.11 13.41 -18.36
N LEU A 285 16.95 14.11 -19.14
CA LEU A 285 17.97 13.53 -20.00
C LEU A 285 19.31 13.33 -19.30
N GLY A 286 19.43 13.82 -18.06
CA GLY A 286 20.60 13.69 -17.21
C GLY A 286 20.88 12.25 -16.78
N LYS A 287 21.87 12.08 -15.92
CA LYS A 287 22.26 10.77 -15.39
C LYS A 287 21.87 10.63 -13.93
N PHE A 288 21.28 9.51 -13.57
CA PHE A 288 21.06 9.15 -12.18
C PHE A 288 22.38 9.05 -11.42
N GLN A 289 22.41 9.59 -10.22
CA GLN A 289 23.52 9.54 -9.28
C GLN A 289 23.15 8.65 -8.11
N VAL A 290 24.09 7.79 -7.69
CA VAL A 290 23.88 6.91 -6.53
C VAL A 290 24.07 7.72 -5.25
N ILE A 291 23.12 7.64 -4.30
CA ILE A 291 23.26 8.27 -2.97
C ILE A 291 24.35 7.53 -2.18
N GLN A 292 24.18 6.21 -2.02
CA GLN A 292 25.15 5.34 -1.41
C GLN A 292 25.13 3.98 -2.12
N PRO A 293 26.27 3.51 -2.66
CA PRO A 293 26.36 2.17 -3.24
C PRO A 293 25.95 1.09 -2.24
N ARG A 294 25.30 0.05 -2.74
CA ARG A 294 24.82 -1.06 -1.90
C ARG A 294 25.97 -1.72 -1.14
N THR A 295 25.75 -1.92 0.14
CA THR A 295 26.60 -2.69 1.03
C THR A 295 25.71 -3.71 1.73
N ARG A 296 26.08 -4.98 1.68
CA ARG A 296 25.24 -6.04 2.28
C ARG A 296 24.94 -5.74 3.74
N GLY A 297 23.66 -5.74 4.09
CA GLY A 297 23.17 -5.43 5.43
C GLY A 297 22.94 -3.95 5.71
N LEU A 298 23.28 -3.05 4.77
CA LEU A 298 22.94 -1.64 4.84
C LEU A 298 21.55 -1.41 4.26
N GLU A 299 20.63 -1.05 5.12
CA GLU A 299 19.29 -0.60 4.76
C GLU A 299 19.20 0.91 4.98
N TYR A 300 18.74 1.64 3.98
CA TYR A 300 18.52 3.07 4.10
C TYR A 300 17.39 3.57 3.22
N SER A 301 16.75 4.65 3.64
CA SER A 301 15.84 5.44 2.83
C SER A 301 16.21 6.92 2.94
N ALA A 302 16.14 7.65 1.82
CA ALA A 302 16.48 9.04 1.74
C ALA A 302 15.31 9.88 1.24
N ALA A 303 15.16 11.07 1.82
CA ALA A 303 14.30 12.13 1.33
C ALA A 303 15.09 13.43 1.24
N GLN A 304 14.79 14.23 0.21
CA GLN A 304 15.49 15.48 -0.04
C GLN A 304 14.75 16.65 0.65
N PHE A 305 15.53 17.54 1.24
CA PHE A 305 15.06 18.83 1.71
C PHE A 305 16.19 19.86 1.59
N GLU A 306 15.92 21.00 0.93
CA GLU A 306 16.92 21.98 0.55
C GLU A 306 18.12 21.32 -0.14
N ASP A 307 19.36 21.63 0.27
CA ASP A 307 20.59 21.12 -0.32
C ASP A 307 21.05 19.77 0.28
N ASN A 308 20.20 19.08 1.06
CA ASN A 308 20.56 17.86 1.77
C ASN A 308 19.61 16.71 1.50
N PHE A 309 20.14 15.49 1.60
CA PHE A 309 19.38 14.29 1.89
C PHE A 309 19.32 14.05 3.39
N TYR A 310 18.14 13.68 3.88
CA TYR A 310 17.88 13.14 5.21
C TYR A 310 17.71 11.63 5.05
N ILE A 311 18.47 10.87 5.82
CA ILE A 311 18.68 9.44 5.56
C ILE A 311 18.39 8.64 6.82
N LEU A 312 17.33 7.83 6.81
CA LEU A 312 17.06 6.83 7.83
C LEU A 312 17.84 5.57 7.47
N HIS A 313 18.69 5.07 8.38
CA HIS A 313 19.58 3.96 8.06
C HIS A 313 20.03 3.17 9.31
N ASN A 314 20.54 1.95 9.07
CA ASN A 314 21.05 1.04 10.10
C ASN A 314 22.58 0.92 10.15
N SER A 315 23.34 1.84 9.54
CA SER A 315 24.80 1.77 9.52
C SER A 315 25.42 1.82 10.94
N ASN A 316 26.63 1.28 11.09
CA ASN A 316 27.38 1.27 12.34
C ASN A 316 26.62 0.55 13.49
N ASP A 317 26.01 -0.61 13.20
CA ASP A 317 25.22 -1.43 14.14
C ASP A 317 24.02 -0.71 14.77
N ALA A 318 23.45 0.27 14.06
CA ALA A 318 22.25 0.99 14.49
C ALA A 318 20.99 0.14 14.23
N LYS A 319 20.80 -0.94 15.00
CA LYS A 319 19.71 -1.93 14.81
C LYS A 319 18.31 -1.34 14.89
N ASN A 320 18.14 -0.24 15.61
CA ASN A 320 16.91 0.51 15.73
C ASN A 320 16.90 1.75 14.83
N TYR A 321 17.75 1.77 13.83
CA TYR A 321 17.98 2.85 12.90
C TYR A 321 18.40 4.17 13.57
N LYS A 322 18.85 5.10 12.75
CA LYS A 322 19.17 6.48 13.08
C LYS A 322 18.91 7.35 11.85
N ILE A 323 18.85 8.66 12.03
CA ILE A 323 18.70 9.59 10.91
C ILE A 323 19.95 10.46 10.83
N SER A 324 20.53 10.50 9.65
CA SER A 324 21.65 11.38 9.30
C SER A 324 21.25 12.32 8.16
N LYS A 325 22.02 13.36 7.97
CA LYS A 325 21.93 14.24 6.79
C LYS A 325 23.23 14.21 6.02
N ALA A 326 23.15 14.42 4.70
CA ALA A 326 24.30 14.56 3.82
C ALA A 326 24.00 15.55 2.68
N PRO A 327 24.98 16.31 2.19
CA PRO A 327 24.78 17.24 1.08
C PRO A 327 24.47 16.48 -0.22
N ILE A 328 23.52 16.97 -1.02
CA ILE A 328 23.15 16.36 -2.30
C ILE A 328 24.36 16.28 -3.25
N SER A 329 25.25 17.25 -3.22
CA SER A 329 26.46 17.29 -4.07
C SER A 329 27.46 16.16 -3.78
N ASN A 330 27.40 15.55 -2.59
CA ASN A 330 28.24 14.42 -2.18
C ASN A 330 27.51 13.60 -1.10
N PRO A 331 26.52 12.76 -1.48
CA PRO A 331 25.59 12.16 -0.53
C PRO A 331 26.10 10.83 0.09
N GLY A 332 27.33 10.40 -0.20
CA GLY A 332 27.90 9.14 0.27
C GLY A 332 28.02 9.04 1.79
N ILE A 333 28.12 7.82 2.29
CA ILE A 333 28.11 7.50 3.74
C ILE A 333 29.20 8.22 4.54
N GLU A 334 30.31 8.62 3.89
CA GLU A 334 31.38 9.39 4.51
C GLU A 334 30.94 10.81 4.91
N GLN A 335 29.84 11.30 4.35
CA GLN A 335 29.27 12.61 4.64
C GLN A 335 28.03 12.54 5.54
N TRP A 336 27.66 11.35 6.01
CA TRP A 336 26.47 11.18 6.84
C TRP A 336 26.72 11.71 8.25
N GLU A 337 26.17 12.87 8.55
CA GLU A 337 26.19 13.49 9.88
C GLU A 337 24.94 13.12 10.65
N ASP A 338 25.09 12.53 11.84
CA ASP A 338 23.96 12.11 12.68
C ASP A 338 23.10 13.31 13.11
N LEU A 339 21.86 13.34 12.68
CA LEU A 339 20.81 14.27 13.14
C LEU A 339 20.08 13.69 14.37
N LEU A 340 19.65 12.44 14.27
CA LEU A 340 19.06 11.67 15.36
C LEU A 340 19.90 10.39 15.56
N PRO A 341 20.70 10.32 16.64
CA PRO A 341 21.54 9.16 16.89
C PRO A 341 20.72 7.92 17.25
N HIS A 342 21.31 6.74 17.06
CA HIS A 342 20.73 5.47 17.44
C HIS A 342 20.37 5.41 18.92
N ARG A 343 19.18 4.89 19.24
CA ARG A 343 18.67 4.63 20.59
C ARG A 343 18.31 3.15 20.74
N LYS A 344 18.78 2.51 21.81
CA LYS A 344 18.53 1.08 22.05
C LYS A 344 17.06 0.77 22.41
N ASP A 345 16.37 1.74 22.98
CA ASP A 345 15.00 1.61 23.49
C ASP A 345 13.93 2.22 22.57
N VAL A 346 14.34 2.77 21.42
CA VAL A 346 13.44 3.40 20.43
C VAL A 346 13.84 2.95 19.04
N LEU A 347 12.88 2.39 18.30
CA LEU A 347 13.01 2.07 16.90
C LEU A 347 12.53 3.28 16.09
N LEU A 348 13.36 3.80 15.19
CA LEU A 348 12.92 4.75 14.18
C LEU A 348 12.33 3.97 13.01
N GLU A 349 11.05 4.19 12.71
CA GLU A 349 10.34 3.42 11.67
C GLU A 349 10.27 4.15 10.34
N ASP A 350 10.06 5.47 10.39
CA ASP A 350 9.89 6.31 9.20
C ASP A 350 10.10 7.78 9.55
N PHE A 351 10.17 8.61 8.53
CA PHE A 351 10.12 10.05 8.68
C PHE A 351 9.45 10.72 7.48
N GLU A 352 8.86 11.87 7.69
CA GLU A 352 8.20 12.65 6.66
C GLU A 352 8.64 14.11 6.69
N ILE A 353 8.98 14.64 5.51
CA ILE A 353 9.48 16.00 5.35
C ILE A 353 8.36 16.91 4.85
N PHE A 354 8.20 18.06 5.51
CA PHE A 354 7.39 19.19 5.11
C PHE A 354 8.26 20.43 5.01
N LYS A 355 7.78 21.47 4.38
CA LYS A 355 8.54 22.72 4.19
C LYS A 355 9.10 23.28 5.51
N ASP A 356 8.29 23.35 6.56
CA ASP A 356 8.66 23.93 7.84
C ASP A 356 8.84 22.89 8.95
N HIS A 357 8.47 21.61 8.71
CA HIS A 357 8.42 20.58 9.73
C HIS A 357 9.07 19.27 9.28
N PHE A 358 9.58 18.55 10.27
CA PHE A 358 10.11 17.20 10.15
C PHE A 358 9.35 16.30 11.12
N VAL A 359 8.65 15.30 10.58
CA VAL A 359 7.87 14.34 11.37
C VAL A 359 8.58 13.01 11.39
N ILE A 360 8.83 12.47 12.58
CA ILE A 360 9.55 11.22 12.80
C ILE A 360 8.59 10.21 13.43
N THR A 361 8.45 9.04 12.84
CA THR A 361 7.68 7.93 13.39
C THR A 361 8.59 7.05 14.21
N GLU A 362 8.32 6.97 15.51
CA GLU A 362 9.11 6.22 16.48
C GLU A 362 8.26 5.13 17.15
N ARG A 363 8.88 3.98 17.46
CA ARG A 363 8.25 2.94 18.30
C ARG A 363 9.02 2.76 19.58
N LYS A 364 8.33 2.94 20.69
CA LYS A 364 8.87 2.71 22.05
C LYS A 364 7.91 1.86 22.85
N ASN A 365 8.44 0.86 23.56
CA ASN A 365 7.60 -0.07 24.35
C ASN A 365 6.44 -0.67 23.55
N GLY A 366 6.63 -0.91 22.23
CA GLY A 366 5.64 -1.49 21.31
C GLY A 366 4.52 -0.54 20.85
N LEU A 367 4.54 0.74 21.23
CA LEU A 367 3.62 1.76 20.73
C LEU A 367 4.34 2.72 19.81
N THR A 368 3.68 3.03 18.69
CA THR A 368 4.12 4.05 17.74
C THR A 368 3.77 5.44 18.26
N SER A 369 4.67 6.38 18.13
CA SER A 369 4.46 7.81 18.33
C SER A 369 5.02 8.60 17.16
N MET A 370 4.51 9.80 16.94
CA MET A 370 5.03 10.73 15.95
C MET A 370 5.63 11.92 16.66
N ARG A 371 6.91 12.19 16.44
CA ARG A 371 7.62 13.34 16.93
C ARG A 371 7.68 14.39 15.85
N ILE A 372 7.26 15.60 16.16
CA ILE A 372 7.18 16.72 15.24
C ILE A 372 8.26 17.73 15.64
N GLN A 373 9.12 18.05 14.70
CA GLN A 373 10.17 19.04 14.88
C GLN A 373 10.02 20.13 13.83
N ARG A 374 10.27 21.37 14.21
CA ARG A 374 10.39 22.49 13.28
C ARG A 374 11.86 22.63 12.84
N TRP A 375 12.12 22.89 11.57
CA TRP A 375 13.48 22.99 11.04
C TRP A 375 14.33 24.07 11.72
N ASP A 376 13.70 25.16 12.15
CA ASP A 376 14.38 26.27 12.86
C ASP A 376 14.67 25.97 14.36
N GLY A 377 14.29 24.77 14.84
CA GLY A 377 14.52 24.34 16.21
C GLY A 377 13.56 24.96 17.25
N THR A 378 12.56 25.72 16.83
CA THR A 378 11.62 26.40 17.75
C THR A 378 10.56 25.46 18.33
N ALA A 379 10.33 24.30 17.72
CA ALA A 379 9.38 23.29 18.19
C ALA A 379 9.96 21.90 18.11
N ASP A 380 9.70 21.08 19.16
CA ASP A 380 10.03 19.67 19.27
C ASP A 380 9.06 19.01 20.26
N TYR A 381 8.07 18.28 19.76
CA TYR A 381 7.03 17.69 20.57
C TYR A 381 6.46 16.41 19.94
N PHE A 382 5.72 15.63 20.73
CA PHE A 382 5.02 14.46 20.22
C PHE A 382 3.57 14.79 19.89
N LEU A 383 3.07 14.19 18.79
CA LEU A 383 1.65 14.21 18.47
C LEU A 383 0.84 13.71 19.68
N PRO A 384 -0.13 14.48 20.19
CA PRO A 384 -0.91 14.09 21.35
C PRO A 384 -1.89 12.97 20.97
N VAL A 385 -1.61 11.74 21.42
CA VAL A 385 -2.46 10.56 21.20
C VAL A 385 -2.72 9.89 22.54
N GLU A 386 -3.97 9.55 22.81
CA GLU A 386 -4.36 8.88 24.03
C GLU A 386 -4.69 7.41 23.78
N GLY A 387 -4.42 6.54 24.75
CA GLY A 387 -4.72 5.12 24.74
C GLY A 387 -3.60 4.25 25.27
N GLU A 388 -3.96 3.11 25.87
CA GLU A 388 -2.98 2.11 26.35
C GLU A 388 -2.50 1.20 25.23
N THR A 389 -3.31 1.04 24.16
CA THR A 389 -3.01 0.23 22.99
C THR A 389 -3.72 0.80 21.77
N TYR A 390 -2.96 1.01 20.69
CA TYR A 390 -3.47 1.57 19.45
C TYR A 390 -2.49 1.28 18.29
N SER A 391 -2.95 1.50 17.08
CA SER A 391 -2.13 1.66 15.89
C SER A 391 -2.18 3.10 15.42
N LEU A 392 -1.00 3.71 15.25
CA LEU A 392 -0.79 5.06 14.76
C LEU A 392 0.14 4.99 13.53
N TYR A 393 -0.24 5.64 12.44
CA TYR A 393 0.54 5.63 11.19
C TYR A 393 0.31 6.91 10.39
N GLY A 394 1.29 7.30 9.56
CA GLY A 394 1.12 8.40 8.60
C GLY A 394 0.02 8.08 7.60
N ALA A 395 -0.90 9.01 7.39
CA ALA A 395 -1.87 8.93 6.30
C ALA A 395 -1.28 9.54 5.02
N TYR A 396 -2.08 9.75 3.99
CA TYR A 396 -1.60 10.31 2.73
C TYR A 396 -1.39 11.83 2.85
N ASN A 397 -0.14 12.27 2.79
CA ASN A 397 0.32 13.66 2.90
C ASN A 397 1.09 14.09 1.63
N PRO A 398 0.44 14.27 0.48
CA PRO A 398 1.15 14.55 -0.77
C PRO A 398 1.71 15.96 -0.84
N SER A 399 1.13 16.93 -0.13
CA SER A 399 1.57 18.32 -0.17
C SER A 399 2.82 18.52 0.69
N PHE A 400 3.85 19.12 0.09
CA PHE A 400 5.06 19.50 0.79
C PHE A 400 4.87 20.83 1.57
N GLU A 401 4.25 21.81 0.92
CA GLU A 401 3.99 23.16 1.47
C GLU A 401 2.74 23.21 2.32
N THR A 402 2.76 22.54 3.48
CA THR A 402 1.61 22.53 4.41
C THR A 402 2.09 22.36 5.85
N SER A 403 1.34 22.96 6.80
CA SER A 403 1.46 22.67 8.24
C SER A 403 0.56 21.51 8.70
N LYS A 404 -0.23 20.92 7.79
CA LYS A 404 -1.20 19.89 8.12
C LYS A 404 -0.58 18.50 7.97
N LEU A 405 -0.52 17.78 9.10
CA LEU A 405 -0.14 16.36 9.14
C LEU A 405 -1.41 15.51 9.21
N ARG A 406 -1.60 14.66 8.22
CA ARG A 406 -2.65 13.63 8.29
C ARG A 406 -2.08 12.35 8.83
N TYR A 407 -2.80 11.76 9.77
CA TYR A 407 -2.44 10.48 10.37
C TYR A 407 -3.64 9.58 10.55
N GLY A 408 -3.39 8.27 10.52
CA GLY A 408 -4.37 7.24 10.81
C GLY A 408 -4.26 6.78 12.24
N PHE A 409 -5.39 6.56 12.88
CA PHE A 409 -5.49 6.02 14.23
C PHE A 409 -6.58 4.95 14.28
N THR A 410 -6.30 3.85 14.96
CA THR A 410 -7.29 2.83 15.28
C THR A 410 -6.89 2.10 16.56
N SER A 411 -7.88 1.59 17.30
CA SER A 411 -7.67 0.73 18.44
C SER A 411 -8.66 -0.44 18.42
N LEU A 412 -8.63 -1.32 19.41
CA LEU A 412 -9.59 -2.43 19.52
C LEU A 412 -11.04 -1.94 19.67
N ARG A 413 -11.24 -0.72 20.16
CA ARG A 413 -12.56 -0.12 20.33
C ARG A 413 -12.82 1.11 19.46
N THR A 414 -11.77 1.71 18.90
CA THR A 414 -11.90 2.89 18.05
C THR A 414 -11.77 2.47 16.59
N PRO A 415 -12.83 2.61 15.78
CA PRO A 415 -12.78 2.31 14.35
C PRO A 415 -11.69 3.10 13.65
N SER A 416 -11.21 2.58 12.51
CA SER A 416 -10.19 3.25 11.71
C SER A 416 -10.60 4.70 11.42
N SER A 417 -9.73 5.63 11.79
CA SER A 417 -9.99 7.06 11.75
C SER A 417 -8.83 7.78 11.09
N VAL A 418 -9.14 8.80 10.30
CA VAL A 418 -8.16 9.71 9.71
C VAL A 418 -8.35 11.08 10.35
N TYR A 419 -7.26 11.57 10.91
CA TYR A 419 -7.20 12.90 11.53
C TYR A 419 -6.27 13.81 10.73
N GLU A 420 -6.50 15.11 10.85
CA GLU A 420 -5.58 16.16 10.40
C GLU A 420 -5.14 16.97 11.63
N PHE A 421 -3.84 17.08 11.80
CA PHE A 421 -3.22 17.82 12.89
C PHE A 421 -2.49 19.03 12.32
N ASP A 422 -2.79 20.21 12.80
CA ASP A 422 -2.05 21.41 12.45
C ASP A 422 -0.79 21.50 13.31
N MET A 423 0.37 21.34 12.69
CA MET A 423 1.67 21.34 13.37
C MET A 423 2.07 22.72 13.93
N GLU A 424 1.40 23.81 13.51
CA GLU A 424 1.61 25.17 14.04
C GLU A 424 0.71 25.46 15.24
N THR A 425 -0.60 25.19 15.11
CA THR A 425 -1.59 25.51 16.16
C THR A 425 -1.81 24.36 17.14
N GLN A 426 -1.35 23.15 16.81
CA GLN A 426 -1.55 21.90 17.53
C GLN A 426 -3.05 21.50 17.66
N GLU A 427 -3.88 21.98 16.75
CA GLU A 427 -5.28 21.59 16.67
C GLU A 427 -5.45 20.30 15.87
N THR A 428 -6.32 19.42 16.36
CA THR A 428 -6.66 18.14 15.70
C THR A 428 -8.09 18.16 15.20
N ILE A 429 -8.30 17.75 13.96
CA ILE A 429 -9.62 17.60 13.36
C ILE A 429 -9.81 16.16 12.91
N LEU A 430 -10.92 15.52 13.29
CA LEU A 430 -11.34 14.24 12.73
C LEU A 430 -11.88 14.47 11.32
N LEU A 431 -11.21 13.94 10.31
CA LEU A 431 -11.65 14.05 8.91
C LEU A 431 -12.62 12.93 8.54
N LYS A 432 -12.35 11.71 8.99
CA LYS A 432 -13.20 10.56 8.75
C LYS A 432 -12.98 9.48 9.81
N GLN A 433 -14.05 8.85 10.22
CA GLN A 433 -14.02 7.61 10.99
C GLN A 433 -14.84 6.55 10.24
N GLN A 434 -14.32 5.34 10.18
CA GLN A 434 -15.03 4.20 9.61
C GLN A 434 -16.34 3.97 10.38
N GLU A 435 -17.45 3.97 9.66
CA GLU A 435 -18.76 3.67 10.23
C GLU A 435 -18.87 2.18 10.53
N VAL A 436 -19.28 1.85 11.73
CA VAL A 436 -19.62 0.48 12.13
C VAL A 436 -21.08 0.24 11.84
N MET A 437 -21.37 -0.69 10.94
CA MET A 437 -22.76 -0.96 10.48
C MET A 437 -23.61 -1.70 11.51
N ASP A 438 -23.03 -2.23 12.59
CA ASP A 438 -23.76 -2.84 13.70
C ASP A 438 -24.34 -1.74 14.62
N GLN A 439 -25.65 -1.61 14.65
CA GLN A 439 -26.37 -0.63 15.47
C GLN A 439 -26.18 -0.83 16.99
N ASN A 440 -25.75 -2.00 17.42
CA ASN A 440 -25.49 -2.30 18.83
C ASN A 440 -24.05 -1.97 19.26
N PHE A 441 -23.19 -1.61 18.32
CA PHE A 441 -21.83 -1.23 18.62
C PHE A 441 -21.78 0.12 19.34
N SER A 442 -21.13 0.13 20.51
CA SER A 442 -20.71 1.34 21.20
C SER A 442 -19.30 1.15 21.74
N PRO A 443 -18.35 2.05 21.44
CA PRO A 443 -16.98 1.97 21.97
C PRO A 443 -16.93 1.91 23.50
N GLU A 444 -17.94 2.48 24.17
CA GLU A 444 -18.04 2.52 25.64
C GLU A 444 -18.34 1.15 26.27
N HIS A 445 -18.84 0.20 25.47
CA HIS A 445 -19.08 -1.17 25.93
C HIS A 445 -17.81 -2.02 26.04
N TYR A 446 -16.66 -1.49 25.57
CA TYR A 446 -15.40 -2.21 25.49
C TYR A 446 -14.31 -1.48 26.27
N VAL A 447 -13.44 -2.25 26.89
CA VAL A 447 -12.23 -1.76 27.56
C VAL A 447 -11.04 -2.44 26.91
N GLU A 448 -10.08 -1.65 26.46
CA GLU A 448 -8.81 -2.14 25.95
C GLU A 448 -7.73 -1.98 26.99
N LYS A 449 -6.91 -3.01 27.16
CA LYS A 449 -5.81 -3.02 28.11
C LYS A 449 -4.59 -3.71 27.54
N ARG A 450 -3.44 -3.22 27.93
CA ARG A 450 -2.16 -3.84 27.63
C ARG A 450 -1.75 -4.74 28.79
N ILE A 451 -1.50 -6.01 28.50
CA ILE A 451 -1.08 -7.00 29.49
C ILE A 451 0.35 -7.39 29.19
N TRP A 452 1.16 -7.47 30.23
CA TRP A 452 2.58 -7.86 30.15
C TRP A 452 2.78 -9.23 30.81
#